data_75fcfe3d14217c864f3f2c91d042e4d7
#
_entry.id   75fcfe3d14217c864f3f2c91d042e4d7
#
_cell.length_a   1.000
_cell.length_b   1.000
_cell.length_c   1.000
_cell.angle_alpha   90.00
_cell.angle_beta   90.00
_cell.angle_gamma   90.00
#
_symmetry.space_group_name_H-M   'P 1'
#
loop_
_entity.id
_entity.type
_entity.pdbx_description
1 polymer ?
#
loop_
_entity_poly.entity_id
_entity_poly.type
_entity_poly.pdbx_seq_one_letter_code
_entity_poly.pdbx_strand_id
1 'polypeptide(L)'
;MAQAVWSLIGRILWLSCLLPWAPAGVAAGLYELNLTTDSPATTGAEVTISASLVAKDNGSLALPADAHLYRFHWIHTPLVLTGKTEKDLSSTIRVVGHVPGDFPVSVWVTAADCWMCQPVARGFVVLPITEFLLGDLVVTQNTSLPWPSSYLTKTVLKVSFLLHDPSNFLKTALFLYSWDFGDGTQMVTEDSVVYYNYSIIGTFTVKLKVVAEWEEVKPDATKAVMQKTGDFSASLKLQETLRGIQVLGPTLIQTFQKMTVTLNFLGSPPLTVCWRLKPECLPLEEGECHPVSVASTAYNLTHTFRDPGDYCFSVRAENVISKTHQYHRIQVWPSRIQPAVFAFPCATLITVMLAFIMYMTLRNATQQKDMVEVADFDFSPMSDKNPEPPSGVRCCCQMCCGPFLLETPSEYLEIVRENHGLLPPLYKSVKTYTV
;
A
#
# COMPACT_ATOMS: atom_id res chain seq x y z
N MET A 1 95.56 -3.39 21.14
CA MET A 1 94.87 -4.29 20.18
C MET A 1 93.62 -4.99 20.80
N ALA A 2 93.48 -5.15 22.12
CA ALA A 2 92.30 -5.83 22.75
C ALA A 2 91.02 -5.02 22.77
N GLN A 3 91.08 -3.67 22.82
CA GLN A 3 89.88 -2.83 22.88
C GLN A 3 89.12 -2.67 21.55
N ALA A 4 89.81 -2.85 20.42
CA ALA A 4 89.21 -2.76 19.07
C ALA A 4 88.42 -3.99 18.69
N VAL A 5 88.78 -5.18 19.20
CA VAL A 5 88.07 -6.47 18.96
C VAL A 5 86.74 -6.58 19.69
N TRP A 6 86.67 -6.05 20.93
CA TRP A 6 85.41 -6.02 21.69
C TRP A 6 84.35 -5.07 21.11
N SER A 7 84.78 -3.96 20.50
CA SER A 7 83.90 -3.01 19.80
C SER A 7 83.27 -3.57 18.53
N LEU A 8 83.98 -4.41 17.82
CA LEU A 8 83.54 -5.07 16.61
C LEU A 8 82.54 -6.21 16.90
N ILE A 9 82.83 -7.03 17.92
CA ILE A 9 81.93 -8.12 18.35
C ILE A 9 80.61 -7.53 18.92
N GLY A 10 80.64 -6.43 19.70
CA GLY A 10 79.44 -5.77 20.22
C GLY A 10 78.57 -5.19 19.10
N ARG A 11 79.17 -4.68 18.01
CA ARG A 11 78.43 -4.18 16.85
C ARG A 11 77.82 -5.27 15.95
N ILE A 12 78.50 -6.41 15.85
CA ILE A 12 77.99 -7.57 15.08
C ILE A 12 76.85 -8.24 15.83
N LEU A 13 76.91 -8.37 17.13
CA LEU A 13 75.81 -8.85 17.98
C LEU A 13 74.60 -7.92 18.01
N TRP A 14 74.78 -6.60 17.90
CA TRP A 14 73.68 -5.64 17.78
C TRP A 14 73.03 -5.61 16.41
N LEU A 15 73.77 -5.87 15.32
CA LEU A 15 73.22 -5.96 13.98
C LEU A 15 72.45 -7.26 13.73
N SER A 16 72.77 -8.36 14.43
CA SER A 16 71.99 -9.60 14.30
C SER A 16 70.64 -9.58 15.07
N CYS A 17 70.47 -8.67 16.02
CA CYS A 17 69.18 -8.45 16.70
C CYS A 17 68.24 -7.51 15.97
N LEU A 18 68.66 -6.85 14.86
CA LEU A 18 67.87 -5.89 14.05
C LEU A 18 67.46 -6.50 12.70
N LEU A 19 67.65 -7.80 12.44
CA LEU A 19 66.86 -8.47 11.42
C LEU A 19 65.44 -8.52 11.94
N PRO A 20 64.47 -7.81 11.32
CA PRO A 20 63.08 -8.03 11.63
C PRO A 20 62.84 -9.50 11.24
N TRP A 21 62.62 -10.37 12.22
CA TRP A 21 61.79 -11.52 11.98
C TRP A 21 60.47 -10.96 11.43
N ALA A 22 60.44 -10.83 10.12
CA ALA A 22 59.17 -10.70 9.45
C ALA A 22 58.41 -11.98 9.82
N PRO A 23 57.39 -11.95 10.65
CA PRO A 23 56.50 -13.06 10.74
C PRO A 23 56.08 -13.29 9.28
N ALA A 24 56.20 -14.50 8.79
CA ALA A 24 55.54 -14.92 7.57
C ALA A 24 54.09 -14.43 7.76
N GLY A 25 53.79 -13.32 7.11
CA GLY A 25 52.45 -12.70 7.22
C GLY A 25 51.49 -13.71 6.62
N VAL A 26 50.92 -14.52 7.47
CA VAL A 26 49.66 -15.16 7.16
C VAL A 26 48.73 -14.00 6.85
N ALA A 27 48.33 -13.87 5.61
CA ALA A 27 47.49 -12.81 5.11
C ALA A 27 46.19 -12.80 5.88
N ALA A 28 46.20 -12.08 7.01
CA ALA A 28 45.01 -11.79 7.79
C ALA A 28 44.13 -10.95 6.91
N GLY A 29 43.10 -11.52 6.30
CA GLY A 29 42.16 -10.81 5.46
C GLY A 29 41.74 -11.50 4.16
N LEU A 30 42.38 -12.60 3.77
CA LEU A 30 42.01 -13.39 2.59
C LEU A 30 40.84 -14.34 2.80
N TYR A 31 40.49 -14.64 4.05
CA TYR A 31 39.47 -15.63 4.40
C TYR A 31 38.42 -15.04 5.32
N GLU A 32 37.20 -15.53 5.14
CA GLU A 32 36.03 -15.24 6.00
C GLU A 32 35.41 -16.55 6.46
N LEU A 33 34.79 -16.55 7.64
CA LEU A 33 34.01 -17.66 8.15
C LEU A 33 32.56 -17.51 7.77
N ASN A 34 32.07 -18.47 7.00
CA ASN A 34 30.63 -18.64 6.79
C ASN A 34 30.09 -19.56 7.88
N LEU A 35 29.16 -19.03 8.70
CA LEU A 35 28.50 -19.73 9.78
C LEU A 35 27.07 -20.05 9.41
N THR A 36 26.67 -21.31 9.57
CA THR A 36 25.31 -21.76 9.38
C THR A 36 24.84 -22.49 10.64
N THR A 37 23.58 -22.32 11.02
CA THR A 37 22.97 -22.97 12.16
C THR A 37 21.53 -23.35 11.87
N ASP A 38 21.03 -24.40 12.48
CA ASP A 38 19.61 -24.80 12.48
C ASP A 38 18.80 -24.20 13.65
N SER A 39 19.41 -23.26 14.38
CA SER A 39 18.76 -22.46 15.42
C SER A 39 17.59 -21.61 14.82
N PRO A 40 16.53 -21.26 15.62
CA PRO A 40 16.38 -21.48 17.06
C PRO A 40 16.02 -22.92 17.45
N ALA A 41 16.19 -23.28 18.76
CA ALA A 41 15.85 -24.58 19.24
C ALA A 41 15.12 -24.56 20.59
N THR A 42 14.40 -25.64 20.88
CA THR A 42 13.79 -25.82 22.20
C THR A 42 14.81 -26.45 23.19
N THR A 43 14.68 -26.14 24.47
CA THR A 43 15.55 -26.73 25.51
C THR A 43 15.56 -28.29 25.43
N GLY A 44 16.75 -28.87 25.49
CA GLY A 44 16.96 -30.32 25.32
C GLY A 44 17.15 -30.78 23.87
N ALA A 45 16.80 -29.99 22.89
CA ALA A 45 17.05 -30.29 21.48
C ALA A 45 18.52 -30.01 21.10
N GLU A 46 19.07 -30.81 20.21
CA GLU A 46 20.43 -30.65 19.69
C GLU A 46 20.43 -29.57 18.59
N VAL A 47 21.36 -28.62 18.66
CA VAL A 47 21.60 -27.59 17.66
C VAL A 47 22.89 -27.85 16.93
N THR A 48 22.85 -27.83 15.63
CA THR A 48 24.02 -28.00 14.76
C THR A 48 24.52 -26.64 14.29
N ILE A 49 25.82 -26.41 14.45
CA ILE A 49 26.48 -25.19 13.99
C ILE A 49 27.65 -25.62 13.09
N SER A 50 27.66 -25.11 11.87
CA SER A 50 28.71 -25.39 10.90
C SER A 50 29.45 -24.12 10.55
N ALA A 51 30.77 -24.15 10.61
CA ALA A 51 31.67 -23.10 10.20
C ALA A 51 32.49 -23.59 9.00
N SER A 52 32.49 -22.83 7.93
CA SER A 52 33.32 -23.09 6.73
C SER A 52 34.15 -21.87 6.39
N LEU A 53 35.43 -22.13 6.05
CA LEU A 53 36.37 -21.09 5.63
C LEU A 53 36.23 -20.84 4.15
N VAL A 54 35.90 -19.60 3.78
CA VAL A 54 35.67 -19.16 2.41
C VAL A 54 36.66 -18.05 2.03
N ALA A 55 37.06 -18.01 0.77
CA ALA A 55 37.89 -16.91 0.28
C ALA A 55 37.06 -15.63 0.12
N LYS A 56 37.59 -14.51 0.59
CA LYS A 56 36.89 -13.23 0.63
C LYS A 56 36.60 -12.63 -0.77
N ASP A 57 37.48 -12.92 -1.75
CA ASP A 57 37.40 -12.25 -3.06
C ASP A 57 36.29 -12.79 -3.98
N ASN A 58 35.88 -14.06 -3.82
CA ASN A 58 34.92 -14.69 -4.72
C ASN A 58 33.91 -15.63 -4.03
N GLY A 59 33.92 -15.70 -2.69
CA GLY A 59 33.03 -16.59 -1.93
C GLY A 59 33.26 -18.09 -2.19
N SER A 60 34.31 -18.46 -2.95
CA SER A 60 34.68 -19.86 -3.16
C SER A 60 35.27 -20.46 -1.90
N LEU A 61 35.04 -21.76 -1.69
CA LEU A 61 35.73 -22.49 -0.65
C LEU A 61 37.23 -22.37 -0.86
N ALA A 62 38.00 -22.14 0.22
CA ALA A 62 39.45 -22.16 0.17
C ALA A 62 39.93 -23.51 -0.39
N LEU A 63 41.07 -23.52 -1.08
CA LEU A 63 41.55 -24.68 -1.82
C LEU A 63 41.71 -25.90 -0.92
N PRO A 64 41.18 -27.09 -1.28
CA PRO A 64 41.26 -28.30 -0.48
C PRO A 64 42.67 -28.73 -0.11
N ALA A 65 43.66 -28.33 -0.92
CA ALA A 65 45.07 -28.64 -0.67
C ALA A 65 45.62 -28.09 0.66
N ASP A 66 45.00 -27.04 1.20
CA ASP A 66 45.41 -26.32 2.40
C ASP A 66 44.62 -26.73 3.66
N ALA A 67 43.73 -27.73 3.57
CA ALA A 67 42.82 -28.13 4.65
C ALA A 67 43.55 -28.53 5.95
N HIS A 68 44.71 -29.20 5.84
CA HIS A 68 45.51 -29.64 6.98
C HIS A 68 46.26 -28.50 7.70
N LEU A 69 46.26 -27.28 7.09
CA LEU A 69 46.96 -26.14 7.65
C LEU A 69 46.13 -25.33 8.65
N TYR A 70 44.84 -25.66 8.84
CA TYR A 70 43.93 -24.87 9.67
C TYR A 70 43.29 -25.72 10.79
N ARG A 71 43.08 -25.09 11.95
CA ARG A 71 42.35 -25.66 13.10
C ARG A 71 41.23 -24.73 13.55
N PHE A 72 40.06 -25.31 13.84
CA PHE A 72 38.88 -24.64 14.34
C PHE A 72 38.83 -24.74 15.86
N HIS A 73 38.70 -23.60 16.52
CA HIS A 73 38.55 -23.46 17.95
C HIS A 73 37.17 -22.89 18.27
N TRP A 74 36.45 -23.60 19.15
CA TRP A 74 35.07 -23.20 19.51
C TRP A 74 35.00 -22.85 20.99
N ILE A 75 34.19 -21.79 21.29
CA ILE A 75 33.69 -21.49 22.63
C ILE A 75 32.18 -21.63 22.60
N HIS A 76 31.65 -22.59 23.30
CA HIS A 76 30.22 -22.93 23.31
C HIS A 76 29.62 -22.96 24.74
N THR A 77 30.42 -22.69 25.78
CA THR A 77 29.92 -22.68 27.17
C THR A 77 28.90 -21.56 27.37
N PRO A 78 27.76 -21.80 28.08
CA PRO A 78 27.47 -22.96 28.93
C PRO A 78 26.76 -24.15 28.24
N LEU A 79 26.65 -24.16 26.90
CA LEU A 79 26.01 -25.24 26.17
C LEU A 79 26.83 -26.54 26.27
N VAL A 80 26.13 -27.68 26.29
CA VAL A 80 26.75 -29.00 26.34
C VAL A 80 27.10 -29.47 24.94
N LEU A 81 28.38 -29.77 24.69
CA LEU A 81 28.83 -30.34 23.42
C LEU A 81 28.47 -31.81 23.34
N THR A 82 27.72 -32.20 22.32
CA THR A 82 27.32 -33.59 22.05
C THR A 82 28.12 -34.22 20.91
N GLY A 83 28.67 -33.41 20.02
CA GLY A 83 29.47 -33.91 18.91
C GLY A 83 30.31 -32.85 18.25
N LYS A 84 31.45 -33.24 17.68
CA LYS A 84 32.30 -32.38 16.84
C LYS A 84 32.77 -33.18 15.64
N THR A 85 32.67 -32.60 14.47
CA THR A 85 33.22 -33.18 13.23
C THR A 85 34.00 -32.08 12.49
N GLU A 86 35.17 -32.47 11.97
CA GLU A 86 36.00 -31.59 11.16
C GLU A 86 36.26 -32.28 9.82
N LYS A 87 36.01 -31.60 8.74
CA LYS A 87 36.30 -32.06 7.38
C LYS A 87 36.87 -30.90 6.59
N ASP A 88 38.04 -31.12 6.02
CA ASP A 88 38.73 -30.17 5.17
C ASP A 88 38.78 -28.77 5.81
N LEU A 89 38.10 -27.82 5.21
CA LEU A 89 38.04 -26.41 5.65
C LEU A 89 36.74 -26.09 6.37
N SER A 90 36.07 -27.08 6.91
CA SER A 90 34.83 -26.90 7.67
C SER A 90 34.88 -27.67 9.01
N SER A 91 34.25 -27.09 10.01
CA SER A 91 34.07 -27.72 11.31
C SER A 91 32.60 -27.54 11.75
N THR A 92 32.03 -28.65 12.20
CA THR A 92 30.65 -28.68 12.68
C THR A 92 30.64 -29.15 14.12
N ILE A 93 29.94 -28.41 14.98
CA ILE A 93 29.66 -28.82 16.36
C ILE A 93 28.16 -29.02 16.55
N ARG A 94 27.82 -29.93 17.45
CA ARG A 94 26.45 -30.14 17.93
C ARG A 94 26.40 -29.85 19.42
N VAL A 95 25.46 -29.02 19.82
CA VAL A 95 25.35 -28.57 21.20
C VAL A 95 23.89 -28.63 21.69
N VAL A 96 23.71 -28.83 22.99
CA VAL A 96 22.42 -28.87 23.67
C VAL A 96 22.39 -27.81 24.76
N GLY A 97 21.32 -27.02 24.78
CA GLY A 97 21.02 -26.12 25.86
C GLY A 97 19.87 -26.63 26.74
N HIS A 98 20.10 -26.69 28.03
CA HIS A 98 19.10 -27.16 29.00
C HIS A 98 18.31 -26.00 29.67
N VAL A 99 18.75 -24.78 29.44
CA VAL A 99 18.14 -23.57 30.02
C VAL A 99 17.79 -22.62 28.89
N PRO A 100 16.66 -21.95 28.95
CA PRO A 100 16.29 -20.96 27.92
C PRO A 100 17.19 -19.73 28.02
N GLY A 101 17.46 -19.09 26.90
CA GLY A 101 18.28 -17.89 26.78
C GLY A 101 18.97 -17.78 25.43
N ASP A 102 19.69 -16.68 25.27
CA ASP A 102 20.50 -16.41 24.07
C ASP A 102 21.96 -16.72 24.36
N PHE A 103 22.52 -17.74 23.71
CA PHE A 103 23.86 -18.23 23.94
C PHE A 103 24.80 -17.86 22.81
N PRO A 104 25.82 -17.01 23.07
CA PRO A 104 26.81 -16.69 22.06
C PRO A 104 27.80 -17.89 21.90
N VAL A 105 27.92 -18.36 20.69
CA VAL A 105 28.93 -19.37 20.32
C VAL A 105 29.92 -18.67 19.38
N SER A 106 31.19 -18.76 19.73
CA SER A 106 32.28 -18.17 18.99
C SER A 106 33.18 -19.22 18.39
N VAL A 107 33.68 -18.93 17.21
CA VAL A 107 34.66 -19.80 16.52
C VAL A 107 35.75 -18.94 15.92
N TRP A 108 36.98 -19.42 16.01
CA TRP A 108 38.09 -18.83 15.31
C TRP A 108 38.97 -19.93 14.69
N VAL A 109 39.66 -19.60 13.62
CA VAL A 109 40.54 -20.48 12.88
C VAL A 109 41.96 -20.00 13.00
N THR A 110 42.88 -20.90 13.35
CA THR A 110 44.32 -20.65 13.40
C THR A 110 45.05 -21.55 12.40
N ALA A 111 46.28 -21.18 12.04
CA ALA A 111 47.18 -22.12 11.37
C ALA A 111 47.51 -23.32 12.29
N ALA A 112 47.57 -24.53 11.73
CA ALA A 112 47.73 -25.74 12.50
C ALA A 112 49.07 -25.80 13.29
N ASP A 113 50.13 -25.24 12.73
CA ASP A 113 51.46 -25.27 13.29
C ASP A 113 51.76 -24.08 14.25
N CYS A 114 50.80 -23.22 14.48
CA CYS A 114 51.00 -22.05 15.30
C CYS A 114 49.82 -21.79 16.27
N TRP A 115 49.95 -22.17 17.52
CA TRP A 115 48.91 -22.00 18.55
C TRP A 115 48.81 -20.58 19.14
N MET A 116 49.87 -19.75 18.96
CA MET A 116 49.89 -18.34 19.43
C MET A 116 49.74 -17.33 18.29
N CYS A 117 49.52 -17.76 17.04
CA CYS A 117 49.30 -16.85 15.93
C CYS A 117 47.94 -16.14 16.02
N GLN A 118 47.88 -14.99 15.38
CA GLN A 118 46.62 -14.29 15.17
C GLN A 118 45.66 -15.20 14.37
N PRO A 119 44.37 -15.24 14.73
CA PRO A 119 43.40 -16.00 13.96
C PRO A 119 43.28 -15.49 12.54
N VAL A 120 43.22 -16.43 11.60
CA VAL A 120 43.03 -16.19 10.16
C VAL A 120 41.63 -15.65 9.90
N ALA A 121 40.64 -16.22 10.63
CA ALA A 121 39.25 -15.77 10.58
C ALA A 121 38.57 -15.99 11.92
N ARG A 122 37.55 -15.18 12.22
CA ARG A 122 36.72 -15.25 13.43
C ARG A 122 35.25 -15.07 13.06
N GLY A 123 34.40 -15.77 13.80
CA GLY A 123 32.97 -15.63 13.67
C GLY A 123 32.27 -15.89 14.99
N PHE A 124 31.06 -15.42 15.13
CA PHE A 124 30.18 -15.73 16.25
C PHE A 124 28.74 -15.83 15.75
N VAL A 125 27.95 -16.61 16.45
CA VAL A 125 26.51 -16.74 16.25
C VAL A 125 25.84 -16.78 17.61
N VAL A 126 24.66 -16.18 17.72
CA VAL A 126 23.84 -16.25 18.93
C VAL A 126 22.77 -17.30 18.70
N LEU A 127 22.66 -18.27 19.62
CA LEU A 127 21.69 -19.34 19.57
C LEU A 127 20.56 -19.05 20.55
N PRO A 128 19.38 -18.63 20.08
CA PRO A 128 18.20 -18.54 20.93
C PRO A 128 17.68 -19.94 21.26
N ILE A 129 17.58 -20.23 22.54
CA ILE A 129 17.03 -21.48 23.08
C ILE A 129 15.81 -21.09 23.92
N THR A 130 14.67 -21.75 23.67
CA THR A 130 13.40 -21.47 24.33
C THR A 130 12.84 -22.68 25.03
N GLU A 131 12.04 -22.49 26.05
CA GLU A 131 11.27 -23.58 26.68
C GLU A 131 10.11 -24.07 25.84
N PHE A 132 9.64 -23.20 24.91
CA PHE A 132 8.46 -23.44 24.11
C PHE A 132 8.76 -24.25 22.86
N LEU A 133 7.73 -24.86 22.28
CA LEU A 133 7.79 -25.42 20.94
C LEU A 133 8.03 -24.32 19.93
N LEU A 134 8.75 -24.66 18.87
CA LEU A 134 9.04 -23.79 17.75
C LEU A 134 8.35 -24.30 16.49
N GLY A 135 7.90 -23.41 15.65
CA GLY A 135 7.27 -23.75 14.38
C GLY A 135 6.52 -22.58 13.78
N ASP A 136 6.00 -22.81 12.60
CA ASP A 136 5.27 -21.83 11.81
C ASP A 136 3.85 -22.28 11.51
N LEU A 137 2.92 -21.35 11.61
CA LEU A 137 1.53 -21.54 11.18
C LEU A 137 1.39 -21.13 9.72
N VAL A 138 1.20 -22.11 8.85
CA VAL A 138 1.09 -21.90 7.40
C VAL A 138 -0.35 -22.06 6.98
N VAL A 139 -0.87 -21.04 6.29
CA VAL A 139 -2.21 -21.04 5.74
C VAL A 139 -2.12 -21.02 4.23
N THR A 140 -2.83 -21.93 3.58
CA THR A 140 -2.85 -22.06 2.12
C THR A 140 -4.28 -22.24 1.61
N GLN A 141 -4.51 -21.80 0.38
CA GLN A 141 -5.75 -21.98 -0.35
C GLN A 141 -5.43 -22.34 -1.80
N ASN A 142 -6.30 -23.08 -2.47
CA ASN A 142 -6.09 -23.47 -3.88
C ASN A 142 -6.02 -22.26 -4.84
N THR A 143 -6.62 -21.15 -4.45
CA THR A 143 -6.61 -19.90 -5.22
C THR A 143 -5.59 -18.95 -4.61
N SER A 144 -4.53 -18.65 -5.33
CA SER A 144 -3.54 -17.65 -4.90
C SER A 144 -4.06 -16.25 -5.18
N LEU A 145 -4.10 -15.43 -4.14
CA LEU A 145 -4.35 -13.99 -4.28
C LEU A 145 -3.01 -13.24 -4.35
N PRO A 146 -2.96 -12.09 -5.03
CA PRO A 146 -1.70 -11.33 -5.20
C PRO A 146 -1.19 -10.68 -3.90
N TRP A 147 -1.98 -10.70 -2.84
CA TRP A 147 -1.63 -10.10 -1.56
C TRP A 147 -1.35 -11.16 -0.50
N PRO A 148 -0.27 -11.01 0.26
CA PRO A 148 0.06 -11.94 1.33
C PRO A 148 -1.06 -11.94 2.39
N SER A 149 -1.30 -13.10 2.98
CA SER A 149 -2.30 -13.33 4.03
C SER A 149 -3.75 -12.98 3.66
N SER A 150 -4.05 -12.89 2.35
CA SER A 150 -5.40 -12.66 1.83
C SER A 150 -5.99 -13.92 1.23
N TYR A 151 -7.23 -14.23 1.59
CA TYR A 151 -7.91 -15.47 1.22
C TYR A 151 -9.37 -15.21 0.85
N LEU A 152 -9.97 -16.15 0.13
CA LEU A 152 -11.37 -16.11 -0.26
C LEU A 152 -12.27 -16.70 0.83
N THR A 153 -13.40 -16.03 1.10
CA THR A 153 -14.51 -16.62 1.87
C THR A 153 -15.20 -17.73 1.08
N LYS A 154 -15.88 -18.63 1.79
CA LYS A 154 -16.64 -19.74 1.19
C LYS A 154 -15.80 -20.71 0.35
N THR A 155 -14.49 -20.70 0.58
CA THR A 155 -13.52 -21.59 -0.03
C THR A 155 -12.69 -22.21 1.07
N VAL A 156 -12.41 -23.51 0.94
CA VAL A 156 -11.66 -24.23 1.95
C VAL A 156 -10.24 -23.70 2.10
N LEU A 157 -9.87 -23.35 3.33
CA LEU A 157 -8.53 -23.00 3.76
C LEU A 157 -7.89 -24.24 4.39
N LYS A 158 -6.67 -24.54 4.01
CA LYS A 158 -5.82 -25.50 4.68
C LYS A 158 -4.92 -24.73 5.65
N VAL A 159 -5.08 -24.99 6.93
CA VAL A 159 -4.25 -24.44 8.00
C VAL A 159 -3.36 -25.57 8.52
N SER A 160 -2.05 -25.38 8.51
CA SER A 160 -1.09 -26.40 8.90
C SER A 160 -0.03 -25.81 9.82
N PHE A 161 0.36 -26.56 10.82
CA PHE A 161 1.48 -26.27 11.69
C PHE A 161 2.72 -27.03 11.22
N LEU A 162 3.81 -26.31 10.98
CA LEU A 162 5.12 -26.86 10.64
C LEU A 162 6.01 -26.76 11.87
N LEU A 163 6.26 -27.91 12.54
CA LEU A 163 7.16 -27.99 13.67
C LEU A 163 8.61 -27.73 13.20
N HIS A 164 9.33 -26.86 13.89
CA HIS A 164 10.75 -26.67 13.72
C HIS A 164 11.54 -27.55 14.70
N ASP A 165 11.88 -28.77 14.28
CA ASP A 165 12.64 -29.75 15.05
C ASP A 165 13.69 -30.44 14.15
N PRO A 166 14.75 -29.73 13.72
CA PRO A 166 15.78 -30.30 12.84
C PRO A 166 16.55 -31.48 13.46
N SER A 167 16.62 -31.52 14.78
CA SER A 167 17.27 -32.63 15.51
C SER A 167 16.41 -33.90 15.67
N ASN A 168 15.11 -33.81 15.32
CA ASN A 168 14.11 -34.84 15.60
C ASN A 168 14.00 -35.19 17.11
N PHE A 169 14.22 -34.22 17.98
CA PHE A 169 14.10 -34.34 19.42
C PHE A 169 12.71 -34.79 19.87
N LEU A 170 11.67 -34.28 19.20
CA LEU A 170 10.27 -34.54 19.49
C LEU A 170 9.66 -35.67 18.64
N LYS A 171 10.49 -36.50 17.98
CA LYS A 171 10.02 -37.58 17.08
C LYS A 171 9.06 -38.55 17.74
N THR A 172 9.24 -38.82 19.04
CA THR A 172 8.42 -39.79 19.81
C THR A 172 7.30 -39.12 20.62
N ALA A 173 7.17 -37.79 20.53
CA ALA A 173 6.15 -37.04 21.25
C ALA A 173 4.80 -37.23 20.61
N LEU A 174 3.76 -37.26 21.47
CA LEU A 174 2.36 -37.16 21.07
C LEU A 174 1.99 -35.70 21.06
N PHE A 175 1.31 -35.26 20.00
CA PHE A 175 0.91 -33.87 19.82
C PHE A 175 -0.60 -33.71 19.95
N LEU A 176 -1.01 -32.63 20.65
CA LEU A 176 -2.37 -32.18 20.71
C LEU A 176 -2.44 -30.73 20.25
N TYR A 177 -3.31 -30.45 19.29
CA TYR A 177 -3.47 -29.14 18.66
C TYR A 177 -4.83 -28.55 19.02
N SER A 178 -4.85 -27.41 19.68
CA SER A 178 -6.06 -26.65 20.00
C SER A 178 -6.13 -25.42 19.11
N TRP A 179 -7.06 -25.41 18.19
CA TRP A 179 -7.29 -24.39 17.19
C TRP A 179 -8.39 -23.42 17.61
N ASP A 180 -8.14 -22.12 17.48
CA ASP A 180 -9.15 -21.06 17.60
C ASP A 180 -9.11 -20.25 16.30
N PHE A 181 -10.21 -20.28 15.55
CA PHE A 181 -10.27 -19.61 14.24
C PHE A 181 -10.60 -18.13 14.31
N GLY A 182 -10.83 -17.59 15.51
CA GLY A 182 -11.07 -16.16 15.72
C GLY A 182 -12.48 -15.68 15.34
N ASP A 183 -13.35 -16.58 14.92
CA ASP A 183 -14.78 -16.33 14.65
C ASP A 183 -15.70 -16.95 15.72
N GLY A 184 -15.12 -17.42 16.83
CA GLY A 184 -15.80 -18.12 17.91
C GLY A 184 -15.78 -19.63 17.78
N THR A 185 -15.24 -20.19 16.70
CA THR A 185 -15.12 -21.64 16.51
C THR A 185 -13.78 -22.11 17.06
N GLN A 186 -13.84 -23.18 17.87
CA GLN A 186 -12.67 -23.85 18.42
C GLN A 186 -12.70 -25.35 18.10
N MET A 187 -11.53 -25.95 17.91
CA MET A 187 -11.39 -27.37 17.58
C MET A 187 -10.11 -27.93 18.22
N VAL A 188 -10.17 -29.17 18.66
CA VAL A 188 -8.99 -29.90 19.15
C VAL A 188 -8.75 -31.11 18.27
N THR A 189 -7.52 -31.30 17.82
CA THR A 189 -7.12 -32.38 16.89
C THR A 189 -5.77 -32.97 17.29
N GLU A 190 -5.50 -34.18 16.84
CA GLU A 190 -4.19 -34.80 16.90
C GLU A 190 -3.37 -34.56 15.62
N ASP A 191 -4.06 -34.12 14.56
CA ASP A 191 -3.44 -33.78 13.29
C ASP A 191 -2.93 -32.34 13.27
N SER A 192 -1.74 -32.13 12.72
CA SER A 192 -1.12 -30.81 12.51
C SER A 192 -1.77 -30.01 11.36
N VAL A 193 -2.75 -30.59 10.66
CA VAL A 193 -3.43 -30.00 9.49
C VAL A 193 -4.91 -30.01 9.71
N VAL A 194 -5.53 -28.85 9.53
CA VAL A 194 -7.00 -28.71 9.57
C VAL A 194 -7.49 -27.97 8.34
N TYR A 195 -8.73 -28.27 7.97
CA TYR A 195 -9.42 -27.60 6.88
C TYR A 195 -10.60 -26.80 7.44
N TYR A 196 -10.62 -25.51 7.12
CA TYR A 196 -11.62 -24.60 7.63
C TYR A 196 -12.21 -23.72 6.53
N ASN A 197 -13.47 -23.31 6.69
CA ASN A 197 -14.18 -22.50 5.70
C ASN A 197 -14.88 -21.32 6.39
N TYR A 198 -14.38 -20.11 6.14
CA TYR A 198 -15.00 -18.88 6.63
C TYR A 198 -16.14 -18.44 5.74
N SER A 199 -17.27 -18.07 6.34
CA SER A 199 -18.45 -17.56 5.63
C SER A 199 -18.53 -16.03 5.57
N ILE A 200 -17.82 -15.33 6.45
CA ILE A 200 -17.89 -13.87 6.65
C ILE A 200 -16.58 -13.21 6.22
N ILE A 201 -16.71 -12.04 5.58
CA ILE A 201 -15.56 -11.19 5.23
C ILE A 201 -15.03 -10.49 6.50
N GLY A 202 -13.73 -10.24 6.53
CA GLY A 202 -13.09 -9.52 7.65
C GLY A 202 -11.66 -9.95 7.88
N THR A 203 -11.09 -9.48 8.96
CA THR A 203 -9.77 -9.89 9.44
C THR A 203 -9.96 -10.80 10.64
N PHE A 204 -9.45 -12.02 10.55
CA PHE A 204 -9.51 -13.02 11.60
C PHE A 204 -8.10 -13.39 12.03
N THR A 205 -7.92 -13.73 13.28
CA THR A 205 -6.65 -14.25 13.79
C THR A 205 -6.85 -15.69 14.23
N VAL A 206 -6.25 -16.60 13.46
CA VAL A 206 -6.17 -18.00 13.86
C VAL A 206 -5.13 -18.12 14.95
N LYS A 207 -5.50 -18.72 16.07
CA LYS A 207 -4.59 -19.06 17.17
C LYS A 207 -4.49 -20.57 17.29
N LEU A 208 -3.29 -21.03 17.54
CA LEU A 208 -3.01 -22.43 17.74
C LEU A 208 -2.21 -22.61 19.03
N LYS A 209 -2.72 -23.43 19.92
CA LYS A 209 -1.96 -23.94 21.05
C LYS A 209 -1.57 -25.37 20.79
N VAL A 210 -0.27 -25.67 20.82
CA VAL A 210 0.29 -26.99 20.61
C VAL A 210 0.81 -27.51 21.93
N VAL A 211 0.51 -28.75 22.24
CA VAL A 211 1.08 -29.48 23.39
C VAL A 211 1.75 -30.72 22.85
N ALA A 212 3.01 -30.87 23.18
CA ALA A 212 3.78 -32.11 22.91
C ALA A 212 4.09 -32.82 24.22
N GLU A 213 3.83 -34.13 24.28
CA GLU A 213 4.03 -34.97 25.46
C GLU A 213 4.82 -36.20 25.08
N TRP A 214 5.85 -36.54 25.87
CA TRP A 214 6.64 -37.78 25.70
C TRP A 214 7.10 -38.32 27.03
N GLU A 215 7.42 -39.62 27.04
CA GLU A 215 8.00 -40.27 28.20
C GLU A 215 9.52 -40.21 28.14
N GLU A 216 10.16 -39.77 29.21
CA GLU A 216 11.59 -39.81 29.42
C GLU A 216 11.92 -40.82 30.52
N VAL A 217 12.83 -41.75 30.23
CA VAL A 217 13.34 -42.72 31.22
C VAL A 217 14.51 -42.10 31.97
N LYS A 218 14.30 -41.80 33.24
CA LYS A 218 15.37 -41.29 34.12
C LYS A 218 16.40 -42.39 34.43
N PRO A 219 17.63 -42.03 34.90
CA PRO A 219 18.66 -42.97 35.25
C PRO A 219 18.29 -43.97 36.34
N ASP A 220 17.29 -43.63 37.17
CA ASP A 220 16.73 -44.50 38.23
C ASP A 220 15.62 -45.46 37.73
N ALA A 221 15.50 -45.63 36.43
CA ALA A 221 14.49 -46.43 35.74
C ALA A 221 13.02 -45.94 35.99
N THR A 222 12.81 -44.76 36.56
CA THR A 222 11.48 -44.15 36.65
C THR A 222 11.13 -43.45 35.34
N LYS A 223 9.90 -43.64 34.88
CA LYS A 223 9.36 -42.93 33.71
C LYS A 223 8.82 -41.59 34.16
N ALA A 224 9.30 -40.53 33.56
CA ALA A 224 8.76 -39.19 33.76
C ALA A 224 8.06 -38.73 32.46
N VAL A 225 6.87 -38.21 32.60
CA VAL A 225 6.16 -37.57 31.49
C VAL A 225 6.67 -36.13 31.38
N MET A 226 7.22 -35.85 30.23
CA MET A 226 7.68 -34.49 29.86
C MET A 226 6.69 -33.86 28.94
N GLN A 227 6.51 -32.54 29.08
CA GLN A 227 5.56 -31.79 28.29
C GLN A 227 6.16 -30.47 27.85
N LYS A 228 5.90 -30.09 26.61
CA LYS A 228 6.20 -28.74 26.08
C LYS A 228 4.99 -28.16 25.38
N THR A 229 4.87 -26.84 25.43
CA THR A 229 3.78 -26.13 24.80
C THR A 229 4.31 -25.03 23.88
N GLY A 230 3.49 -24.62 22.92
CA GLY A 230 3.75 -23.49 22.05
C GLY A 230 2.45 -22.82 21.65
N ASP A 231 2.46 -21.49 21.59
CA ASP A 231 1.33 -20.68 21.14
C ASP A 231 1.71 -19.95 19.85
N PHE A 232 0.88 -20.13 18.82
CA PHE A 232 1.13 -19.60 17.48
C PHE A 232 -0.09 -18.80 17.01
N SER A 233 0.13 -17.81 16.15
CA SER A 233 -0.98 -17.07 15.57
C SER A 233 -0.69 -16.60 14.15
N ALA A 234 -1.73 -16.57 13.32
CA ALA A 234 -1.66 -16.03 11.98
C ALA A 234 -2.88 -15.13 11.72
N SER A 235 -2.64 -13.94 11.18
CA SER A 235 -3.70 -13.03 10.80
C SER A 235 -4.11 -13.27 9.34
N LEU A 236 -5.41 -13.44 9.10
CA LEU A 236 -6.01 -13.74 7.82
C LEU A 236 -6.94 -12.60 7.41
N LYS A 237 -6.78 -12.09 6.19
CA LYS A 237 -7.71 -11.15 5.60
C LYS A 237 -8.62 -11.88 4.62
N LEU A 238 -9.88 -12.02 4.99
CA LEU A 238 -10.87 -12.72 4.18
C LEU A 238 -11.64 -11.74 3.30
N GLN A 239 -11.67 -12.02 2.03
CA GLN A 239 -12.28 -11.21 1.00
C GLN A 239 -13.26 -12.03 0.18
N GLU A 240 -14.24 -11.38 -0.44
CA GLU A 240 -15.20 -12.00 -1.33
C GLU A 240 -14.99 -11.49 -2.76
N THR A 241 -15.16 -12.36 -3.73
CA THR A 241 -15.16 -11.96 -5.14
C THR A 241 -16.33 -11.04 -5.41
N LEU A 242 -16.14 -10.08 -6.31
CA LEU A 242 -17.21 -9.22 -6.78
C LEU A 242 -18.11 -10.02 -7.72
N ARG A 243 -19.29 -10.41 -7.23
CA ARG A 243 -20.26 -11.26 -7.95
C ARG A 243 -21.11 -10.47 -8.93
N GLY A 244 -21.31 -9.17 -8.66
CA GLY A 244 -22.16 -8.33 -9.49
C GLY A 244 -22.30 -6.92 -8.96
N ILE A 245 -22.92 -6.07 -9.77
CA ILE A 245 -23.28 -4.71 -9.46
C ILE A 245 -24.79 -4.58 -9.61
N GLN A 246 -25.50 -4.17 -8.56
CA GLN A 246 -26.90 -3.79 -8.64
C GLN A 246 -26.98 -2.29 -8.87
N VAL A 247 -27.57 -1.89 -10.00
CA VAL A 247 -27.79 -0.50 -10.35
C VAL A 247 -29.23 -0.13 -10.03
N LEU A 248 -29.40 0.73 -9.03
CA LEU A 248 -30.70 1.24 -8.60
C LEU A 248 -30.83 2.69 -9.05
N GLY A 249 -31.71 2.96 -10.00
CA GLY A 249 -31.94 4.29 -10.54
C GLY A 249 -33.11 4.34 -11.49
N PRO A 250 -33.59 5.53 -11.83
CA PRO A 250 -34.67 5.72 -12.79
C PRO A 250 -34.22 5.30 -14.20
N THR A 251 -35.08 4.63 -14.92
CA THR A 251 -34.92 4.32 -16.35
C THR A 251 -35.46 5.40 -17.27
N LEU A 252 -36.35 6.25 -16.73
CA LEU A 252 -36.99 7.37 -17.43
C LEU A 252 -36.73 8.66 -16.67
N ILE A 253 -36.24 9.69 -17.38
CA ILE A 253 -35.91 10.98 -16.77
C ILE A 253 -36.17 12.12 -17.76
N GLN A 254 -36.35 13.33 -17.27
CA GLN A 254 -36.49 14.51 -18.11
C GLN A 254 -35.14 15.26 -18.22
N THR A 255 -34.95 15.97 -19.34
CA THR A 255 -33.81 16.89 -19.48
C THR A 255 -33.79 17.92 -18.34
N PHE A 256 -32.57 18.25 -17.87
CA PHE A 256 -32.29 19.13 -16.74
C PHE A 256 -32.76 18.64 -15.36
N GLN A 257 -33.30 17.43 -15.29
CA GLN A 257 -33.61 16.79 -14.01
C GLN A 257 -32.37 16.11 -13.47
N LYS A 258 -32.11 16.25 -12.16
CA LYS A 258 -31.03 15.56 -11.48
C LYS A 258 -31.39 14.09 -11.29
N MET A 259 -30.61 13.22 -11.92
CA MET A 259 -30.67 11.77 -11.73
C MET A 259 -29.74 11.36 -10.61
N THR A 260 -30.20 10.45 -9.75
CA THR A 260 -29.36 9.77 -8.75
C THR A 260 -29.41 8.28 -9.02
N VAL A 261 -28.25 7.68 -9.18
CA VAL A 261 -28.07 6.23 -9.34
C VAL A 261 -27.28 5.73 -8.14
N THR A 262 -27.81 4.70 -7.49
CA THR A 262 -27.13 3.99 -6.41
C THR A 262 -26.58 2.69 -6.96
N LEU A 263 -25.29 2.51 -6.82
CA LEU A 263 -24.57 1.29 -7.17
C LEU A 263 -24.36 0.47 -5.90
N ASN A 264 -24.90 -0.72 -5.82
CA ASN A 264 -24.65 -1.67 -4.75
C ASN A 264 -23.77 -2.79 -5.28
N PHE A 265 -22.61 -2.98 -4.64
CA PHE A 265 -21.62 -3.97 -5.03
C PHE A 265 -21.76 -5.23 -4.20
N LEU A 266 -21.87 -6.37 -4.87
CA LEU A 266 -21.94 -7.69 -4.23
C LEU A 266 -20.51 -8.27 -4.15
N GLY A 267 -19.72 -7.75 -3.22
CA GLY A 267 -18.33 -8.14 -2.99
C GLY A 267 -17.65 -7.30 -1.93
N SER A 268 -16.41 -7.65 -1.59
CA SER A 268 -15.66 -6.95 -0.54
C SER A 268 -14.93 -5.71 -1.07
N PRO A 269 -14.99 -4.56 -0.36
CA PRO A 269 -14.15 -3.40 -0.61
C PRO A 269 -12.67 -3.67 -0.20
N PRO A 270 -11.70 -2.85 -0.67
CA PRO A 270 -11.85 -1.66 -1.51
C PRO A 270 -12.19 -2.01 -2.95
N LEU A 271 -13.00 -1.14 -3.59
CA LEU A 271 -13.44 -1.29 -4.97
C LEU A 271 -12.94 -0.13 -5.81
N THR A 272 -12.53 -0.42 -7.03
CA THR A 272 -12.28 0.59 -8.05
C THR A 272 -13.47 0.60 -9.00
N VAL A 273 -14.17 1.72 -9.05
CA VAL A 273 -15.38 1.90 -9.84
C VAL A 273 -15.08 2.86 -10.99
N CYS A 274 -15.48 2.46 -12.17
CA CYS A 274 -15.35 3.23 -13.40
C CYS A 274 -16.68 3.22 -14.13
N TRP A 275 -17.15 4.37 -14.60
CA TRP A 275 -18.44 4.49 -15.27
C TRP A 275 -18.42 5.47 -16.42
N ARG A 276 -19.31 5.27 -17.37
CA ARG A 276 -19.48 6.11 -18.54
C ARG A 276 -20.92 6.11 -19.03
N LEU A 277 -21.34 7.23 -19.61
CA LEU A 277 -22.62 7.39 -20.29
C LEU A 277 -22.36 7.53 -21.79
N LYS A 278 -22.89 6.62 -22.57
CA LYS A 278 -22.86 6.64 -24.05
C LYS A 278 -24.23 6.19 -24.59
N PRO A 279 -24.56 6.45 -25.86
CA PRO A 279 -25.78 5.90 -26.46
C PRO A 279 -25.77 4.37 -26.54
N GLU A 280 -24.60 3.77 -26.71
CA GLU A 280 -24.43 2.32 -26.85
C GLU A 280 -23.91 1.70 -25.57
N CYS A 281 -24.43 0.50 -25.24
CA CYS A 281 -23.94 -0.30 -24.13
C CYS A 281 -22.69 -1.08 -24.55
N LEU A 282 -21.52 -0.53 -24.30
CA LEU A 282 -20.24 -1.16 -24.58
C LEU A 282 -19.51 -1.46 -23.28
N PRO A 283 -18.71 -2.56 -23.22
CA PRO A 283 -17.82 -2.80 -22.09
C PRO A 283 -16.78 -1.69 -22.00
N LEU A 284 -16.49 -1.28 -20.77
CA LEU A 284 -15.49 -0.26 -20.51
C LEU A 284 -14.09 -0.87 -20.49
N GLU A 285 -13.22 -0.43 -21.40
CA GLU A 285 -11.82 -0.80 -21.43
C GLU A 285 -10.99 0.03 -20.45
N GLU A 286 -9.73 -0.41 -20.22
CA GLU A 286 -8.78 0.31 -19.37
C GLU A 286 -8.38 1.63 -20.04
N GLY A 287 -8.54 2.74 -19.31
CA GLY A 287 -8.26 4.09 -19.84
C GLY A 287 -9.48 4.87 -20.37
N GLU A 288 -10.64 4.24 -20.56
CA GLU A 288 -11.83 4.94 -21.07
C GLU A 288 -12.58 5.79 -20.04
N CYS A 289 -12.28 5.63 -18.76
CA CYS A 289 -12.93 6.36 -17.67
C CYS A 289 -11.97 6.63 -16.51
N HIS A 290 -12.28 7.60 -15.68
CA HIS A 290 -11.53 7.90 -14.47
C HIS A 290 -11.93 6.93 -13.35
N PRO A 291 -11.01 6.09 -12.84
CA PRO A 291 -11.31 5.18 -11.75
C PRO A 291 -11.51 5.95 -10.45
N VAL A 292 -12.54 5.60 -9.70
CA VAL A 292 -12.84 6.13 -8.37
C VAL A 292 -12.70 5.00 -7.36
N SER A 293 -11.89 5.20 -6.32
CA SER A 293 -11.77 4.24 -5.23
C SER A 293 -12.93 4.38 -4.25
N VAL A 294 -13.61 3.28 -3.98
CA VAL A 294 -14.79 3.19 -3.10
C VAL A 294 -14.48 2.21 -1.97
N ALA A 295 -14.50 2.70 -0.74
CA ALA A 295 -14.26 1.90 0.46
C ALA A 295 -15.53 1.23 1.03
N SER A 296 -16.70 1.50 0.44
CA SER A 296 -18.00 0.96 0.86
C SER A 296 -18.59 0.02 -0.18
N THR A 297 -19.60 -0.74 0.21
CA THR A 297 -20.35 -1.62 -0.70
C THR A 297 -21.44 -0.88 -1.49
N ALA A 298 -21.62 0.43 -1.26
CA ALA A 298 -22.56 1.26 -1.97
C ALA A 298 -21.93 2.58 -2.42
N TYR A 299 -22.28 3.04 -3.61
CA TYR A 299 -21.80 4.31 -4.17
C TYR A 299 -22.95 5.03 -4.87
N ASN A 300 -23.14 6.32 -4.55
CA ASN A 300 -24.16 7.17 -5.15
C ASN A 300 -23.54 8.08 -6.19
N LEU A 301 -24.12 8.05 -7.38
CA LEU A 301 -23.71 8.87 -8.50
C LEU A 301 -24.87 9.80 -8.88
N THR A 302 -24.57 11.06 -9.15
CA THR A 302 -25.55 12.03 -9.62
C THR A 302 -25.15 12.59 -10.98
N HIS A 303 -26.09 12.65 -11.92
CA HIS A 303 -25.88 13.20 -13.25
C HIS A 303 -27.11 14.00 -13.71
N THR A 304 -26.89 14.97 -14.61
CA THR A 304 -27.97 15.76 -15.21
C THR A 304 -27.79 15.75 -16.72
N PHE A 305 -28.81 15.31 -17.44
CA PHE A 305 -28.80 15.26 -18.90
C PHE A 305 -29.26 16.59 -19.48
N ARG A 306 -28.57 17.07 -20.51
CA ARG A 306 -28.94 18.28 -21.26
C ARG A 306 -29.77 17.97 -22.50
N ASP A 307 -29.40 16.86 -23.17
CA ASP A 307 -30.01 16.49 -24.46
C ASP A 307 -30.93 15.30 -24.25
N PRO A 308 -32.10 15.26 -24.94
CA PRO A 308 -32.96 14.09 -24.93
C PRO A 308 -32.36 12.97 -25.78
N GLY A 309 -32.64 11.74 -25.42
CA GLY A 309 -32.14 10.57 -26.14
C GLY A 309 -32.07 9.33 -25.28
N ASP A 310 -31.66 8.23 -25.90
CA ASP A 310 -31.40 6.97 -25.22
C ASP A 310 -29.93 6.89 -24.81
N TYR A 311 -29.70 6.68 -23.51
CA TYR A 311 -28.36 6.55 -22.95
C TYR A 311 -28.18 5.21 -22.28
N CYS A 312 -26.98 4.68 -22.36
CA CYS A 312 -26.55 3.53 -21.61
C CYS A 312 -25.51 3.95 -20.56
N PHE A 313 -25.84 3.74 -19.31
CA PHE A 313 -24.92 3.86 -18.20
C PHE A 313 -24.16 2.53 -18.07
N SER A 314 -22.92 2.54 -18.52
CA SER A 314 -21.99 1.39 -18.40
C SER A 314 -21.15 1.61 -17.14
N VAL A 315 -21.10 0.63 -16.26
CA VAL A 315 -20.30 0.64 -15.04
C VAL A 315 -19.42 -0.61 -14.99
N ARG A 316 -18.17 -0.42 -14.68
CA ARG A 316 -17.20 -1.45 -14.33
C ARG A 316 -16.80 -1.27 -12.88
N ALA A 317 -16.86 -2.33 -12.13
CA ALA A 317 -16.28 -2.37 -10.80
C ALA A 317 -15.27 -3.52 -10.73
N GLU A 318 -14.19 -3.26 -10.06
CA GLU A 318 -13.15 -4.25 -9.80
C GLU A 318 -12.68 -4.17 -8.36
N ASN A 319 -12.42 -5.32 -7.78
CA ASN A 319 -11.64 -5.44 -6.57
C ASN A 319 -10.33 -6.17 -6.90
N VAL A 320 -9.49 -6.40 -5.89
CA VAL A 320 -8.21 -7.08 -6.04
C VAL A 320 -8.33 -8.47 -6.71
N ILE A 321 -9.51 -9.08 -6.66
CA ILE A 321 -9.74 -10.48 -7.03
C ILE A 321 -10.45 -10.61 -8.37
N SER A 322 -11.41 -9.72 -8.65
CA SER A 322 -12.32 -9.89 -9.78
C SER A 322 -12.81 -8.57 -10.35
N LYS A 323 -13.20 -8.61 -11.62
CA LYS A 323 -13.80 -7.50 -12.38
C LYS A 323 -15.20 -7.89 -12.81
N THR A 324 -16.12 -6.94 -12.79
CA THR A 324 -17.49 -7.14 -13.29
C THR A 324 -17.98 -5.88 -13.99
N HIS A 325 -18.88 -6.08 -14.96
CA HIS A 325 -19.50 -5.02 -15.73
C HIS A 325 -21.02 -5.11 -15.58
N GLN A 326 -21.67 -3.94 -15.56
CA GLN A 326 -23.13 -3.84 -15.55
C GLN A 326 -23.57 -2.66 -16.41
N TYR A 327 -24.76 -2.80 -17.01
CA TYR A 327 -25.36 -1.81 -17.89
C TYR A 327 -26.74 -1.42 -17.37
N HIS A 328 -27.05 -0.12 -17.45
CA HIS A 328 -28.38 0.41 -17.11
C HIS A 328 -28.81 1.37 -18.22
N ARG A 329 -29.91 1.06 -18.87
CA ARG A 329 -30.47 1.90 -19.94
C ARG A 329 -31.31 3.01 -19.33
N ILE A 330 -31.14 4.23 -19.85
CA ILE A 330 -31.82 5.43 -19.39
C ILE A 330 -32.38 6.15 -20.61
N GLN A 331 -33.66 6.40 -20.59
CA GLN A 331 -34.34 7.16 -21.62
C GLN A 331 -34.61 8.59 -21.10
N VAL A 332 -34.07 9.56 -21.80
CA VAL A 332 -34.19 10.97 -21.43
C VAL A 332 -35.19 11.65 -22.36
N TRP A 333 -36.27 12.12 -21.78
CA TRP A 333 -37.32 12.83 -22.49
C TRP A 333 -37.09 14.34 -22.44
N PRO A 334 -37.49 15.12 -23.51
CA PRO A 334 -37.41 16.54 -23.44
C PRO A 334 -38.35 17.08 -22.36
N SER A 335 -37.85 18.01 -21.56
CA SER A 335 -38.73 18.73 -20.63
C SER A 335 -39.70 19.57 -21.47
N ARG A 336 -40.99 19.24 -21.44
CA ARG A 336 -42.03 20.06 -22.01
C ARG A 336 -42.17 21.31 -21.13
N ILE A 337 -41.35 22.31 -21.40
CA ILE A 337 -41.64 23.68 -20.90
C ILE A 337 -42.90 24.08 -21.63
N GLN A 338 -44.03 24.06 -20.93
CA GLN A 338 -45.28 24.53 -21.52
C GLN A 338 -45.04 26.00 -21.97
N PRO A 339 -45.14 26.28 -23.28
CA PRO A 339 -44.91 27.66 -23.79
C PRO A 339 -45.83 28.67 -23.12
N ALA A 340 -46.93 28.20 -22.55
CA ALA A 340 -47.86 29.01 -21.76
C ALA A 340 -47.22 29.72 -20.55
N VAL A 341 -46.20 29.11 -19.90
CA VAL A 341 -45.51 29.69 -18.73
C VAL A 341 -44.78 30.99 -19.08
N PHE A 342 -44.30 31.11 -20.32
CA PHE A 342 -43.66 32.36 -20.82
C PHE A 342 -44.63 33.24 -21.62
N ALA A 343 -45.58 32.65 -22.33
CA ALA A 343 -46.54 33.39 -23.14
C ALA A 343 -47.49 34.27 -22.29
N PHE A 344 -47.94 33.75 -21.13
CA PHE A 344 -48.85 34.52 -20.27
C PHE A 344 -48.19 35.77 -19.67
N PRO A 345 -47.00 35.74 -19.07
CA PRO A 345 -46.34 36.92 -18.55
C PRO A 345 -46.01 37.93 -19.66
N CYS A 346 -45.57 37.48 -20.84
CA CYS A 346 -45.29 38.37 -21.96
C CYS A 346 -46.56 39.03 -22.48
N ALA A 347 -47.65 38.28 -22.65
CA ALA A 347 -48.93 38.81 -23.10
C ALA A 347 -49.51 39.83 -22.09
N THR A 348 -49.40 39.56 -20.79
CA THR A 348 -49.85 40.50 -19.76
C THR A 348 -49.02 41.79 -19.76
N LEU A 349 -47.70 41.70 -19.93
CA LEU A 349 -46.87 42.93 -20.04
C LEU A 349 -47.20 43.71 -21.29
N ILE A 350 -47.42 43.08 -22.44
CA ILE A 350 -47.81 43.76 -23.69
C ILE A 350 -49.19 44.47 -23.53
N THR A 351 -50.15 43.76 -22.91
CA THR A 351 -51.50 44.35 -22.71
C THR A 351 -51.45 45.54 -21.75
N VAL A 352 -50.67 45.49 -20.68
CA VAL A 352 -50.43 46.56 -19.73
C VAL A 352 -49.79 47.80 -20.46
N MET A 353 -48.76 47.55 -21.28
CA MET A 353 -48.09 48.57 -22.06
C MET A 353 -49.03 49.22 -23.05
N LEU A 354 -49.84 48.44 -23.78
CA LEU A 354 -50.86 48.98 -24.71
C LEU A 354 -51.92 49.77 -23.98
N ALA A 355 -52.42 49.29 -22.86
CA ALA A 355 -53.36 50.02 -22.03
C ALA A 355 -52.78 51.35 -21.51
N PHE A 356 -51.52 51.36 -21.12
CA PHE A 356 -50.83 52.57 -20.71
C PHE A 356 -50.63 53.54 -21.85
N ILE A 357 -50.28 53.11 -23.04
CA ILE A 357 -50.18 53.94 -24.24
C ILE A 357 -51.56 54.54 -24.58
N MET A 358 -52.61 53.71 -24.60
CA MET A 358 -53.98 54.20 -24.82
C MET A 358 -54.38 55.22 -23.79
N TYR A 359 -54.12 54.98 -22.51
CA TYR A 359 -54.40 55.94 -21.43
C TYR A 359 -53.67 57.26 -21.65
N MET A 360 -52.39 57.26 -21.99
CA MET A 360 -51.60 58.47 -22.25
C MET A 360 -52.05 59.19 -23.47
N THR A 361 -52.44 58.51 -24.57
CA THR A 361 -52.96 59.12 -25.78
C THR A 361 -54.35 59.77 -25.54
N LEU A 362 -55.25 59.11 -24.83
CA LEU A 362 -56.56 59.69 -24.44
C LEU A 362 -56.40 60.87 -23.51
N ARG A 363 -55.50 60.86 -22.55
CA ARG A 363 -55.20 61.96 -21.64
C ARG A 363 -54.63 63.16 -22.39
N ASN A 364 -53.72 62.95 -23.35
CA ASN A 364 -53.20 64.02 -24.18
C ASN A 364 -54.26 64.61 -25.13
N ALA A 365 -55.19 63.80 -25.67
CA ALA A 365 -56.27 64.25 -26.52
C ALA A 365 -57.30 65.14 -25.76
N THR A 366 -57.45 64.91 -24.43
CA THR A 366 -58.32 65.76 -23.59
C THR A 366 -57.68 67.10 -23.17
N GLN A 367 -56.32 67.14 -23.17
CA GLN A 367 -55.61 68.42 -22.86
C GLN A 367 -55.36 69.33 -24.07
N GLN A 368 -55.64 68.90 -25.31
CA GLN A 368 -55.40 69.66 -26.53
C GLN A 368 -56.61 70.56 -26.93
N LYS A 369 -57.63 70.74 -26.11
CA LYS A 369 -58.79 71.55 -26.41
C LYS A 369 -58.71 73.01 -25.97
N ASP A 370 -57.71 73.44 -25.29
CA ASP A 370 -57.60 74.84 -24.85
C ASP A 370 -56.20 75.39 -25.06
N MET A 371 -55.85 75.76 -26.27
CA MET A 371 -54.89 76.84 -26.54
C MET A 371 -54.86 77.12 -28.06
N VAL A 372 -55.74 77.98 -28.49
CA VAL A 372 -55.50 78.74 -29.71
C VAL A 372 -54.98 80.09 -29.23
N GLU A 373 -53.73 80.35 -29.35
CA GLU A 373 -53.13 81.67 -29.20
C GLU A 373 -52.42 82.02 -30.51
N VAL A 374 -52.89 83.18 -31.02
CA VAL A 374 -52.50 83.78 -32.29
C VAL A 374 -51.09 84.32 -32.20
N ALA A 375 -50.22 83.89 -33.13
CA ALA A 375 -48.87 84.41 -33.27
C ALA A 375 -48.87 85.61 -34.20
N ASP A 376 -48.39 86.71 -33.71
CA ASP A 376 -48.11 87.97 -34.46
C ASP A 376 -46.68 87.86 -35.02
N PHE A 377 -46.55 88.16 -36.30
CA PHE A 377 -45.28 88.14 -37.03
C PHE A 377 -44.67 89.53 -37.05
N ASP A 378 -43.41 89.67 -36.66
CA ASP A 378 -42.59 90.81 -36.98
C ASP A 378 -41.29 90.38 -37.69
N PHE A 379 -41.11 91.03 -38.88
CA PHE A 379 -39.95 90.77 -39.75
C PHE A 379 -38.92 91.92 -39.55
N SER A 380 -37.67 91.58 -39.31
CA SER A 380 -36.55 92.42 -39.75
C SER A 380 -35.24 91.63 -39.82
N PRO A 381 -34.34 91.94 -40.77
CA PRO A 381 -33.31 91.03 -41.24
C PRO A 381 -31.86 91.44 -40.81
N MET A 382 -30.99 90.57 -41.08
CA MET A 382 -29.53 90.71 -41.24
C MET A 382 -28.62 90.76 -40.01
N SER A 383 -27.71 89.85 -39.88
CA SER A 383 -26.31 89.96 -40.38
C SER A 383 -25.37 88.86 -39.80
N ASP A 384 -24.64 88.28 -40.68
CA ASP A 384 -23.34 87.58 -40.60
C ASP A 384 -22.56 87.58 -39.30
N LYS A 385 -22.06 86.39 -38.95
CA LYS A 385 -20.68 86.03 -38.87
C LYS A 385 -20.45 84.72 -38.10
N ASN A 386 -19.82 83.76 -38.77
CA ASN A 386 -19.06 82.72 -38.19
C ASN A 386 -17.85 83.21 -37.36
N PRO A 387 -17.16 82.56 -36.46
CA PRO A 387 -16.66 81.20 -36.58
C PRO A 387 -16.61 80.34 -35.26
N GLU A 388 -16.48 79.06 -35.49
CA GLU A 388 -15.80 77.97 -34.84
C GLU A 388 -15.23 78.02 -33.40
N PRO A 389 -14.79 76.78 -32.86
CA PRO A 389 -15.40 76.10 -31.72
C PRO A 389 -14.49 76.08 -30.48
N PRO A 390 -14.72 75.45 -29.41
CA PRO A 390 -14.37 74.00 -29.19
C PRO A 390 -15.15 73.21 -28.10
N SER A 391 -15.03 71.92 -28.28
CA SER A 391 -14.85 70.84 -27.30
C SER A 391 -15.81 70.61 -26.13
N GLY A 392 -16.31 69.38 -26.10
CA GLY A 392 -16.27 68.62 -24.94
C GLY A 392 -17.57 68.17 -24.29
N VAL A 393 -17.68 66.94 -24.26
CA VAL A 393 -18.24 66.04 -23.22
C VAL A 393 -19.38 65.14 -23.70
N ARG A 394 -18.99 63.91 -23.60
CA ARG A 394 -19.71 62.67 -23.73
C ARG A 394 -20.97 62.56 -22.91
N CYS A 395 -21.99 61.94 -23.45
CA CYS A 395 -22.74 60.93 -22.68
C CYS A 395 -23.37 59.86 -23.58
N CYS A 396 -23.17 58.67 -23.13
CA CYS A 396 -23.65 57.42 -23.68
C CYS A 396 -25.16 57.28 -23.64
N CYS A 397 -25.69 56.68 -24.67
CA CYS A 397 -26.73 55.66 -24.61
C CYS A 397 -26.89 55.06 -25.99
N GLN A 398 -26.35 53.86 -26.10
CA GLN A 398 -26.59 53.04 -27.28
C GLN A 398 -27.00 51.66 -26.81
N MET A 399 -28.28 51.47 -26.83
CA MET A 399 -28.93 50.20 -26.75
C MET A 399 -29.69 50.02 -28.05
N CYS A 400 -29.20 49.20 -28.94
CA CYS A 400 -29.98 48.69 -30.05
C CYS A 400 -29.43 47.40 -30.58
N CYS A 401 -30.30 46.45 -30.60
CA CYS A 401 -30.42 45.21 -31.30
C CYS A 401 -29.69 45.12 -32.63
N GLY A 402 -29.12 43.99 -32.89
CA GLY A 402 -28.81 43.52 -34.23
C GLY A 402 -28.66 42.02 -34.27
N PRO A 403 -29.10 41.35 -35.33
CA PRO A 403 -29.34 39.93 -35.35
C PRO A 403 -28.22 39.11 -35.97
N PHE A 404 -28.18 37.83 -35.56
CA PHE A 404 -27.79 36.62 -36.28
C PHE A 404 -26.93 36.74 -37.53
N LEU A 405 -25.82 35.95 -37.51
CA LEU A 405 -25.47 34.91 -38.48
C LEU A 405 -24.12 34.29 -38.13
N LEU A 406 -24.16 33.00 -37.93
CA LEU A 406 -23.36 31.88 -38.45
C LEU A 406 -21.87 32.14 -38.80
N GLU A 407 -21.00 31.37 -38.21
CA GLU A 407 -20.08 30.43 -38.78
C GLU A 407 -18.85 30.15 -37.88
N THR A 408 -18.58 28.91 -37.73
CA THR A 408 -17.34 28.27 -37.22
C THR A 408 -16.24 28.37 -38.30
N PRO A 409 -14.99 27.87 -38.11
CA PRO A 409 -14.32 27.34 -36.93
C PRO A 409 -12.84 27.78 -36.80
N SER A 410 -12.18 27.12 -35.88
CA SER A 410 -10.73 26.78 -35.85
C SER A 410 -9.76 27.71 -35.15
N GLU A 411 -9.14 27.06 -34.19
CA GLU A 411 -7.69 26.83 -34.05
C GLU A 411 -6.77 27.91 -33.49
N TYR A 412 -6.03 27.42 -32.57
CA TYR A 412 -4.63 27.69 -32.17
C TYR A 412 -4.26 28.72 -31.10
N LEU A 413 -3.63 28.13 -30.14
CA LEU A 413 -2.36 28.50 -29.47
C LEU A 413 -2.32 29.69 -28.51
N GLU A 414 -1.99 29.28 -27.36
CA GLU A 414 -0.71 29.45 -26.63
C GLU A 414 -0.47 30.73 -25.84
N ILE A 415 -0.19 30.48 -24.60
CA ILE A 415 0.98 30.90 -23.79
C ILE A 415 0.89 32.25 -23.05
N VAL A 416 1.29 32.09 -21.80
CA VAL A 416 2.11 32.98 -20.95
C VAL A 416 1.33 33.80 -19.89
N ARG A 417 1.44 33.26 -18.66
CA ARG A 417 2.32 33.73 -17.58
C ARG A 417 1.91 35.02 -16.85
N GLU A 418 1.74 34.92 -15.68
CA GLU A 418 2.46 35.26 -14.46
C GLU A 418 1.67 36.08 -13.41
N ASN A 419 1.68 35.50 -12.26
CA ASN A 419 2.06 36.03 -10.95
C ASN A 419 1.17 37.01 -10.17
N HIS A 420 1.07 36.57 -8.94
CA HIS A 420 1.07 37.26 -7.65
C HIS A 420 -0.24 37.34 -6.87
N GLY A 421 -0.13 36.78 -5.69
CA GLY A 421 -0.96 37.11 -4.57
C GLY A 421 -1.15 36.02 -3.52
N LEU A 422 -0.08 35.73 -2.80
CA LEU A 422 -0.13 34.94 -1.57
C LEU A 422 -0.92 35.66 -0.47
N LEU A 423 -1.90 34.97 0.12
CA LEU A 423 -2.37 35.25 1.47
C LEU A 423 -2.42 33.92 2.26
N PRO A 424 -1.93 33.89 3.51
CA PRO A 424 -1.76 32.68 4.28
C PRO A 424 -3.07 32.22 4.94
N PRO A 425 -3.24 30.90 5.20
CA PRO A 425 -4.40 30.38 5.91
C PRO A 425 -4.29 30.61 7.40
N LEU A 426 -5.35 31.08 8.00
CA LEU A 426 -5.56 31.20 9.44
C LEU A 426 -5.63 29.81 10.10
N TYR A 427 -4.66 29.53 10.91
CA TYR A 427 -4.59 28.38 11.80
C TYR A 427 -5.60 28.55 12.93
N LYS A 428 -6.55 27.63 13.04
CA LYS A 428 -7.41 27.49 14.20
C LYS A 428 -6.95 26.29 15.00
N SER A 429 -6.39 26.54 16.18
CA SER A 429 -5.89 25.54 17.12
C SER A 429 -7.03 24.65 17.65
N VAL A 430 -6.85 23.31 17.50
CA VAL A 430 -7.67 22.29 18.14
C VAL A 430 -7.04 21.94 19.48
N LYS A 431 -7.82 22.10 20.55
CA LYS A 431 -7.45 21.63 21.90
C LYS A 431 -7.67 20.12 22.00
N THR A 432 -6.59 19.40 22.28
CA THR A 432 -6.60 17.98 22.63
C THR A 432 -6.93 17.84 24.10
N TYR A 433 -7.95 17.07 24.44
CA TYR A 433 -8.18 16.57 25.80
C TYR A 433 -7.77 15.09 25.84
N THR A 434 -6.80 14.79 26.67
CA THR A 434 -6.47 13.43 27.13
C THR A 434 -7.36 13.08 28.33
N VAL A 435 -7.97 11.92 28.27
CA VAL A 435 -8.34 11.08 29.42
C VAL A 435 -7.79 9.69 29.15
#